data_01d4340e260878fe2a155a559b69d6c9
#
_entry.id   01d4340e260878fe2a155a559b69d6c9
#
_cell.length_a   1.000
_cell.length_b   1.000
_cell.length_c   1.000
_cell.angle_alpha   90.00
_cell.angle_beta   90.00
_cell.angle_gamma   90.00
#
_symmetry.space_group_name_H-M   'P 1'
#
loop_
_entity.id
_entity.type
_entity.pdbx_description
1 polymer ?
#
loop_
_entity_poly.entity_id
_entity_poly.type
_entity_poly.pdbx_seq_one_letter_code
_entity_poly.pdbx_strand_id
1 'polypeptide(L)' 'MIVTDFNGVALQEGDNVKISKALKVKGAGITLKRGAVIKNIRLTNDPSETDCKNKKTAIILRPEFDQKM' A
#
# COMPACT_ATOMS: atom_id res chain seq x y z
N MET A 1 14.55 6.68 -6.88
CA MET A 1 13.88 6.30 -5.61
C MET A 1 13.28 4.91 -5.79
N ILE A 2 13.61 4.00 -4.92
CA ILE A 2 13.09 2.62 -4.98
C ILE A 2 12.16 2.40 -3.80
N VAL A 3 10.94 1.98 -4.13
CA VAL A 3 9.94 1.60 -3.12
C VAL A 3 9.82 0.09 -3.17
N THR A 4 9.98 -0.56 -2.03
CA THR A 4 9.92 -2.02 -1.95
C THR A 4 8.81 -2.45 -1.01
N ASP A 5 8.26 -3.65 -1.27
CA ASP A 5 7.31 -4.27 -0.37
C ASP A 5 8.02 -4.91 0.84
N PHE A 6 7.28 -5.62 1.68
CA PHE A 6 7.87 -6.21 2.89
C PHE A 6 8.88 -7.33 2.59
N ASN A 7 8.87 -7.87 1.39
CA ASN A 7 9.83 -8.87 0.93
C ASN A 7 11.04 -8.26 0.22
N GLY A 8 11.08 -6.93 0.10
CA GLY A 8 12.15 -6.27 -0.64
C GLY A 8 11.95 -6.25 -2.14
N VAL A 9 10.76 -6.59 -2.63
CA VAL A 9 10.45 -6.58 -4.06
C VAL A 9 10.09 -5.17 -4.49
N ALA A 10 10.71 -4.67 -5.55
CA ALA A 10 10.46 -3.31 -6.04
C ALA A 10 9.02 -3.15 -6.50
N LEU A 11 8.39 -2.07 -6.06
CA LEU A 11 7.04 -1.71 -6.44
C LEU A 11 7.07 -0.62 -7.52
N GLN A 12 6.10 -0.66 -8.41
CA GLN A 12 5.95 0.31 -9.48
C GLN A 12 4.53 0.87 -9.48
N GLU A 13 4.36 2.01 -10.12
CA GLU A 13 3.02 2.59 -10.26
C GLU A 13 2.11 1.63 -11.03
N GLY A 14 0.89 1.51 -10.54
CA GLY A 14 -0.09 0.61 -11.13
C GLY A 14 -0.02 -0.82 -10.62
N ASP A 15 0.94 -1.13 -9.76
CA ASP A 15 1.05 -2.47 -9.19
C ASP A 15 -0.12 -2.77 -8.27
N ASN A 16 -0.41 -4.04 -8.13
CA ASN A 16 -1.37 -4.54 -7.15
C ASN A 16 -0.61 -5.09 -5.97
N VAL A 17 -1.09 -4.81 -4.77
CA VAL A 17 -0.45 -5.29 -3.55
C VAL A 17 -1.48 -5.94 -2.64
N LYS A 18 -1.00 -6.84 -1.81
CA LYS A 18 -1.80 -7.50 -0.80
C LYS A 18 -1.29 -7.05 0.57
N ILE A 19 -2.20 -6.77 1.47
CA ILE A 19 -1.83 -6.35 2.81
C ILE A 19 -1.34 -7.57 3.59
N SER A 20 -0.09 -7.50 4.06
CA SER A 20 0.54 -8.60 4.77
C SER A 20 0.19 -8.63 6.26
N LYS A 21 -0.36 -7.52 6.77
CA LYS A 21 -0.65 -7.35 8.19
C LYS A 21 -1.85 -6.43 8.34
N ALA A 22 -2.72 -6.73 9.29
CA ALA A 22 -3.88 -5.86 9.54
C ALA A 22 -3.42 -4.45 9.93
N LEU A 23 -3.98 -3.44 9.29
CA LEU A 23 -3.61 -2.05 9.49
C LEU A 23 -4.83 -1.20 9.76
N LYS A 24 -4.70 -0.29 10.71
CA LYS A 24 -5.69 0.75 10.95
C LYS A 24 -5.19 2.04 10.31
N VAL A 25 -5.93 2.54 9.33
CA VAL A 25 -5.54 3.75 8.61
C VAL A 25 -6.09 4.95 9.36
N LYS A 26 -5.19 5.78 9.88
CA LYS A 26 -5.58 7.01 10.59
C LYS A 26 -6.11 8.03 9.59
N GLY A 27 -7.12 8.78 10.00
CA GLY A 27 -7.69 9.84 9.21
C GLY A 27 -8.76 9.39 8.22
N ALA A 28 -8.72 8.15 7.75
CA ALA A 28 -9.72 7.61 6.83
C ALA A 28 -10.79 6.79 7.54
N GLY A 29 -10.58 6.45 8.82
CA GLY A 29 -11.52 5.63 9.58
C GLY A 29 -11.67 4.22 9.03
N ILE A 30 -10.68 3.73 8.30
CA ILE A 30 -10.73 2.43 7.64
C ILE A 30 -9.73 1.50 8.30
N THR A 31 -10.14 0.25 8.50
CA THR A 31 -9.24 -0.82 8.93
C THR A 31 -9.05 -1.79 7.78
N LEU A 32 -7.80 -1.97 7.36
CA LEU A 32 -7.46 -2.95 6.34
C LEU A 32 -7.11 -4.26 7.02
N LYS A 33 -7.73 -5.34 6.57
CA LYS A 33 -7.48 -6.67 7.11
C LYS A 33 -6.33 -7.32 6.37
N ARG A 34 -5.64 -8.22 7.05
CA ARG A 34 -4.63 -9.07 6.42
C ARG A 34 -5.25 -9.78 5.22
N GLY A 35 -4.56 -9.74 4.10
CA GLY A 35 -5.04 -10.35 2.87
C GLY A 35 -5.87 -9.43 1.98
N ALA A 36 -6.15 -8.19 2.44
CA ALA A 36 -6.84 -7.21 1.61
C ALA A 36 -5.99 -6.89 0.38
N VAL A 37 -6.64 -6.78 -0.78
CA VAL A 37 -5.96 -6.47 -2.04
C VAL A 37 -6.19 -5.01 -2.38
N ILE A 38 -5.11 -4.30 -2.63
CA ILE A 38 -5.14 -2.91 -3.10
C ILE A 38 -4.62 -2.91 -4.53
N LYS A 39 -5.42 -2.40 -5.44
CA LYS A 39 -5.08 -2.35 -6.85
C LYS A 39 -4.64 -0.96 -7.26
N ASN A 40 -3.74 -0.92 -8.26
CA ASN A 40 -3.35 0.32 -8.91
C ASN A 40 -2.76 1.34 -7.93
N ILE A 41 -1.76 0.90 -7.17
CA ILE A 41 -1.07 1.79 -6.23
C ILE A 41 -0.29 2.85 -7.00
N ARG A 42 -0.01 3.96 -6.34
CA ARG A 42 0.84 5.03 -6.87
C ARG A 42 1.99 5.28 -5.93
N LEU A 43 3.13 5.62 -6.53
CA LEU A 43 4.30 6.00 -5.76
C LEU A 43 4.24 7.50 -5.47
N THR A 44 4.71 7.87 -4.28
CA THR A 44 4.80 9.26 -3.88
C THR A 44 6.26 9.73 -3.97
N ASN A 45 6.52 10.96 -3.56
CA ASN A 45 7.89 11.45 -3.48
C ASN A 45 8.67 10.87 -2.29
N ASP A 46 7.99 10.10 -1.44
CA ASP A 46 8.59 9.51 -0.26
C ASP A 46 8.62 7.98 -0.44
N PRO A 47 9.81 7.35 -0.42
CA PRO A 47 9.91 5.90 -0.61
C PRO A 47 9.30 5.08 0.53
N SER A 48 8.97 5.72 1.65
CA SER A 48 8.31 5.04 2.77
C SER A 48 6.79 5.11 2.70
N GLU A 49 6.24 5.66 1.62
CA GLU A 49 4.80 5.82 1.46
C GLU A 49 4.34 5.37 0.08
N THR A 50 3.14 4.78 0.03
CA THR A 50 2.45 4.50 -1.23
C THR A 50 1.06 5.09 -1.16
N ASP A 51 0.64 5.71 -2.26
CA ASP A 51 -0.71 6.26 -2.39
C ASP A 51 -1.62 5.16 -2.92
N CYS A 52 -2.55 4.75 -2.09
CA CYS A 52 -3.48 3.67 -2.42
C CYS A 52 -4.90 4.23 -2.44
N LYS A 53 -5.72 3.70 -3.33
CA LYS A 53 -7.10 4.09 -3.41
C LYS A 53 -7.96 2.89 -3.07
N ASN A 54 -8.70 3.00 -1.97
CA ASN A 54 -9.64 1.96 -1.54
C ASN A 54 -11.05 2.48 -1.78
N LYS A 55 -11.72 1.93 -2.82
CA LYS A 55 -12.99 2.45 -3.31
C LYS A 55 -12.82 3.90 -3.76
N LYS A 56 -13.45 4.87 -3.11
CA LYS A 56 -13.31 6.29 -3.45
C LYS A 56 -12.43 7.05 -2.47
N THR A 57 -11.79 6.35 -1.55
CA THR A 57 -10.99 6.97 -0.50
C THR A 57 -9.51 6.79 -0.79
N ALA A 58 -8.79 7.91 -0.88
CA ALA A 58 -7.34 7.88 -1.03
C ALA A 58 -6.72 7.67 0.36
N ILE A 59 -5.80 6.73 0.46
CA ILE A 59 -5.09 6.41 1.70
C ILE A 59 -3.60 6.32 1.43
N ILE A 60 -2.81 6.68 2.43
CA ILE A 60 -1.36 6.56 2.35
C ILE A 60 -0.95 5.37 3.21
N LEU A 61 -0.27 4.42 2.61
CA LEU A 61 0.19 3.21 3.28
C LEU A 61 1.71 3.13 3.24
N ARG A 62 2.28 2.46 4.22
CA ARG A 62 3.70 2.15 4.22
C ARG A 62 3.93 0.88 3.40
N PRO A 63 4.84 0.91 2.42
CA PRO A 63 5.06 -0.27 1.58
C PRO A 63 5.62 -1.47 2.35
N GLU A 64 6.18 -1.26 3.54
CA GLU A 64 6.67 -2.35 4.37
C GLU A 64 5.56 -3.31 4.81
N PHE A 65 4.30 -2.90 4.70
CA PHE A 65 3.15 -3.75 5.00
C PHE A 65 2.50 -4.33 3.75
N ASP A 66 3.03 -4.02 2.59
CA ASP A 66 2.49 -4.48 1.31
C ASP A 66 3.25 -5.70 0.81
N GLN A 67 2.55 -6.54 0.07
CA GLN A 67 3.15 -7.66 -0.65
C GLN A 67 2.78 -7.52 -2.12
N LYS A 68 3.77 -7.45 -2.98
CA LYS A 68 3.54 -7.37 -4.42
C LYS A 68 2.87 -8.67 -4.90
N MET A 69 1.83 -8.50 -5.66
CA MET A 69 1.11 -9.63 -6.25
C MET A 69 1.67 -9.99 -7.62
#